data_fd12682f7e6bf63805c696237842cdb7
#
_entry.id   fd12682f7e6bf63805c696237842cdb7
#
_cell.length_a   1.000
_cell.length_b   1.000
_cell.length_c   1.000
_cell.angle_alpha   90.00
_cell.angle_beta   90.00
_cell.angle_gamma   90.00
#
_symmetry.space_group_name_H-M   'P 1'
#
loop_
_entity.id
_entity.type
_entity.pdbx_description
1 polymer ?
#
loop_
_entity_poly.entity_id
_entity_poly.type
_entity_poly.pdbx_seq_one_letter_code
_entity_poly.pdbx_strand_id
1 'polypeptide(L)'
;MDKDLITDKGNKSSKEISDFLRSVANKIDEGSLTLSRGKESLTLDFPRQMGFRFKVKDDISRSGTQRKVQIGFRWRKDQKERESDELTIS
;
A
#
# COMPACT_ATOMS: atom_id res chain seq x y z
N MET A 1 5.91 -8.46 -14.98
CA MET A 1 5.08 -9.52 -14.47
C MET A 1 4.68 -9.23 -13.05
N ASP A 2 3.39 -9.23 -12.79
CA ASP A 2 2.91 -8.91 -11.45
C ASP A 2 2.59 -10.17 -10.70
N LYS A 3 2.86 -10.16 -9.42
CA LYS A 3 2.56 -11.30 -8.59
C LYS A 3 1.88 -10.80 -7.33
N ASP A 4 0.67 -11.27 -7.07
CA ASP A 4 -0.04 -10.87 -5.87
C ASP A 4 0.48 -11.70 -4.71
N LEU A 5 0.90 -11.02 -3.67
CA LEU A 5 1.42 -11.69 -2.49
C LEU A 5 0.33 -11.88 -1.44
N ILE A 6 -0.47 -10.85 -1.21
CA ILE A 6 -1.57 -10.92 -0.27
C ILE A 6 -2.69 -10.06 -0.83
N THR A 7 -3.89 -10.59 -0.86
CA THR A 7 -5.05 -9.86 -1.32
C THR A 7 -6.17 -10.05 -0.32
N ASP A 8 -6.82 -8.96 0.04
CA ASP A 8 -8.00 -9.01 0.87
C ASP A 8 -9.04 -8.11 0.25
N LYS A 9 -10.22 -8.63 0.02
CA LYS A 9 -11.29 -7.82 -0.54
C LYS A 9 -12.62 -8.35 -0.05
N GLY A 10 -13.61 -7.49 -0.08
CA GLY A 10 -14.94 -7.84 0.40
C GLY A 10 -15.66 -6.59 0.80
N ASN A 11 -16.78 -6.76 1.46
CA ASN A 11 -17.55 -5.65 1.95
C ASN A 11 -17.19 -5.41 3.41
N LYS A 12 -16.86 -4.18 3.72
CA LYS A 12 -16.52 -3.81 5.09
C LYS A 12 -17.21 -2.50 5.41
N SER A 13 -17.49 -2.29 6.67
CA SER A 13 -18.10 -1.04 7.10
C SER A 13 -17.10 0.10 6.97
N SER A 14 -17.61 1.33 6.93
CA SER A 14 -16.73 2.51 6.89
C SER A 14 -15.80 2.54 8.09
N LYS A 15 -16.29 2.10 9.24
CA LYS A 15 -15.47 2.09 10.43
C LYS A 15 -14.34 1.07 10.32
N GLU A 16 -14.63 -0.10 9.78
CA GLU A 16 -13.60 -1.11 9.58
C GLU A 16 -12.53 -0.62 8.62
N ILE A 17 -12.96 0.05 7.54
CA ILE A 17 -12.00 0.59 6.58
C ILE A 17 -11.16 1.68 7.23
N SER A 18 -11.81 2.56 7.98
CA SER A 18 -11.09 3.65 8.66
C SER A 18 -10.07 3.10 9.65
N ASP A 19 -10.45 2.11 10.43
CA ASP A 19 -9.55 1.52 11.40
C ASP A 19 -8.36 0.85 10.71
N PHE A 20 -8.62 0.19 9.60
CA PHE A 20 -7.57 -0.45 8.83
C PHE A 20 -6.58 0.59 8.31
N LEU A 21 -7.09 1.68 7.76
CA LEU A 21 -6.22 2.74 7.24
C LEU A 21 -5.39 3.39 8.34
N ARG A 22 -5.97 3.57 9.53
CA ARG A 22 -5.21 4.12 10.64
C ARG A 22 -4.09 3.18 11.06
N SER A 23 -4.37 1.89 11.06
CA SER A 23 -3.34 0.92 11.39
C SER A 23 -2.21 0.94 10.38
N VAL A 24 -2.55 1.03 9.10
CA VAL A 24 -1.53 1.11 8.06
C VAL A 24 -0.71 2.38 8.23
N ALA A 25 -1.38 3.51 8.47
CA ALA A 25 -0.69 4.78 8.64
C ALA A 25 0.29 4.72 9.80
N ASN A 26 -0.13 4.12 10.91
CA ASN A 26 0.74 3.99 12.07
C ASN A 26 1.97 3.14 11.75
N LYS A 27 1.79 2.09 10.97
CA LYS A 27 2.91 1.22 10.63
C LYS A 27 3.86 1.88 9.64
N ILE A 28 3.33 2.73 8.78
CA ILE A 28 4.19 3.50 7.89
C ILE A 28 5.06 4.44 8.73
N ASP A 29 4.48 5.07 9.75
CA ASP A 29 5.25 5.92 10.64
C ASP A 29 6.33 5.14 11.38
N GLU A 30 6.05 3.90 11.72
CA GLU A 30 7.02 3.06 12.41
C GLU A 30 8.07 2.48 11.47
N GLY A 31 7.80 2.49 10.18
CA GLY A 31 8.75 2.03 9.18
C GLY A 31 8.53 0.63 8.67
N SER A 32 7.64 -0.14 9.24
CA SER A 32 7.40 -1.49 8.75
C SER A 32 6.02 -1.99 9.16
N LEU A 33 5.54 -2.94 8.40
CA LEU A 33 4.24 -3.55 8.62
C LEU A 33 4.36 -5.05 8.35
N THR A 34 3.90 -5.86 9.28
CA THR A 34 3.87 -7.31 9.06
C THR A 34 2.43 -7.75 8.89
N LEU A 35 2.19 -8.44 7.78
CA LEU A 35 0.88 -8.99 7.48
C LEU A 35 0.94 -10.49 7.65
N SER A 36 -0.06 -11.03 8.30
CA SER A 36 -0.11 -12.48 8.53
C SER A 36 -1.47 -13.02 8.15
N ARG A 37 -1.47 -14.16 7.51
CA ARG A 37 -2.70 -14.86 7.17
C ARG A 37 -2.40 -16.35 7.23
N GLY A 38 -3.02 -17.03 8.19
CA GLY A 38 -2.74 -18.44 8.39
C GLY A 38 -1.30 -18.65 8.75
N LYS A 39 -0.60 -19.45 7.95
CA LYS A 39 0.81 -19.70 8.17
C LYS A 39 1.71 -18.75 7.40
N GLU A 40 1.11 -17.87 6.60
CA GLU A 40 1.90 -16.96 5.80
C GLU A 40 2.11 -15.66 6.51
N SER A 41 3.27 -15.09 6.32
CA SER A 41 3.61 -13.83 6.92
C SER A 41 4.46 -13.05 5.94
N LEU A 42 4.19 -11.75 5.85
CA LEU A 42 4.91 -10.88 4.95
C LEU A 42 5.22 -9.58 5.67
N THR A 43 6.47 -9.19 5.68
CA THR A 43 6.87 -7.94 6.30
C THR A 43 7.24 -6.94 5.22
N LEU A 44 6.65 -5.76 5.32
CA LEU A 44 6.94 -4.68 4.39
C LEU A 44 7.77 -3.65 5.12
N ASP A 45 8.92 -3.31 4.54
CA ASP A 45 9.77 -2.27 5.08
C ASP A 45 9.59 -1.04 4.21
N PHE A 46 9.16 0.04 4.81
CA PHE A 46 8.81 1.25 4.05
C PHE A 46 10.00 2.19 3.95
N PRO A 47 10.37 2.59 2.73
CA PRO A 47 11.41 3.61 2.58
C PRO A 47 10.85 4.98 2.92
N ARG A 48 11.73 5.96 3.01
CA ARG A 48 11.29 7.30 3.34
C ARG A 48 10.43 7.93 2.28
N GLN A 49 10.68 7.58 1.04
CA GLN A 49 9.91 8.12 -0.06
C GLN A 49 9.35 7.00 -0.90
N MET A 50 8.12 7.16 -1.31
CA MET A 50 7.43 6.14 -2.08
C MET A 50 6.63 6.81 -3.16
N GLY A 51 6.40 6.12 -4.25
CA GLY A 51 5.43 6.58 -5.22
C GLY A 51 4.05 6.50 -4.60
N PHE A 52 3.21 7.48 -4.85
CA PHE A 52 1.90 7.56 -4.23
C PHE A 52 0.84 7.78 -5.30
N ARG A 53 -0.30 7.14 -5.13
CA ARG A 53 -1.40 7.31 -6.05
C ARG A 53 -2.70 7.33 -5.29
N PHE A 54 -3.50 8.36 -5.55
CA PHE A 54 -4.84 8.44 -5.03
C PHE A 54 -5.73 8.69 -6.24
N LYS A 55 -6.72 7.85 -6.44
CA LYS A 55 -7.54 7.94 -7.62
C LYS A 55 -9.00 7.72 -7.24
N VAL A 56 -9.88 8.55 -7.79
CA VAL A 56 -11.30 8.37 -7.62
C VAL A 56 -11.90 8.28 -9.01
N LYS A 57 -12.73 7.29 -9.25
CA LYS A 57 -13.37 7.18 -10.54
C LYS A 57 -14.79 6.63 -10.38
N ASP A 58 -15.61 6.91 -11.38
CA ASP A 58 -16.96 6.38 -11.43
C ASP A 58 -17.03 5.38 -12.57
N ASP A 59 -17.53 4.20 -12.28
CA ASP A 59 -17.81 3.20 -13.30
C ASP A 59 -19.29 3.26 -13.58
N ILE A 60 -19.67 3.61 -14.79
CA ILE A 60 -21.05 3.77 -15.17
C ILE A 60 -21.51 2.56 -15.93
N SER A 61 -22.59 1.95 -15.50
CA SER A 61 -23.14 0.80 -16.18
C SER A 61 -24.65 0.92 -16.21
N ARG A 62 -25.28 -0.05 -16.85
CA ARG A 62 -26.75 -0.03 -16.95
C ARG A 62 -27.42 -0.15 -15.59
N SER A 63 -26.77 -0.85 -14.67
CA SER A 63 -27.36 -1.08 -13.35
C SER A 63 -27.08 0.06 -12.38
N GLY A 64 -26.32 1.06 -12.80
CA GLY A 64 -26.01 2.19 -11.93
C GLY A 64 -24.57 2.62 -12.03
N THR A 65 -24.21 3.55 -11.19
CA THR A 65 -22.85 4.08 -11.15
C THR A 65 -22.18 3.63 -9.86
N GLN A 66 -20.99 3.07 -9.99
CA GLN A 66 -20.23 2.66 -8.83
C GLN A 66 -19.03 3.58 -8.71
N ARG A 67 -18.86 4.17 -7.54
CA ARG A 67 -17.74 5.06 -7.29
C ARG A 67 -16.63 4.27 -6.60
N LYS A 68 -15.41 4.42 -7.09
CA LYS A 68 -14.26 3.70 -6.56
C LYS A 68 -13.20 4.67 -6.12
N VAL A 69 -12.63 4.40 -4.96
CA VAL A 69 -11.52 5.18 -4.43
C VAL A 69 -10.36 4.22 -4.29
N GLN A 70 -9.22 4.58 -4.85
CA GLN A 70 -8.03 3.73 -4.79
C GLN A 70 -6.89 4.52 -4.18
N ILE A 71 -6.19 3.90 -3.26
CA ILE A 71 -5.02 4.48 -2.64
C ILE A 71 -3.91 3.47 -2.80
N GLY A 72 -2.78 3.90 -3.31
CA GLY A 72 -1.68 2.99 -3.51
C GLY A 72 -0.34 3.67 -3.27
N PHE A 73 0.63 2.90 -2.85
CA PHE A 73 1.98 3.38 -2.74
C PHE A 73 2.88 2.25 -3.18
N ARG A 74 4.04 2.62 -3.73
CA ARG A 74 4.93 1.64 -4.31
C ARG A 74 6.37 2.08 -4.15
N TRP A 75 7.25 1.11 -4.09
CA TRP A 75 8.68 1.36 -4.04
C TRP A 75 9.39 0.17 -4.65
N ARG A 76 10.67 0.34 -4.90
CA ARG A 76 11.46 -0.74 -5.46
C ARG A 76 12.08 -1.52 -4.32
N LYS A 77 11.71 -2.77 -4.24
CA LYS A 77 12.11 -3.63 -3.13
C LYS A 77 13.60 -3.86 -3.11
N ASP A 78 14.21 -3.95 -4.29
CA ASP A 78 15.61 -4.24 -4.39
C ASP A 78 16.48 -3.01 -4.43
N GLN A 79 15.92 -1.83 -4.27
CA GLN A 79 16.70 -0.62 -4.28
C GLN A 79 17.10 -0.31 -2.87
N LYS A 80 18.39 -0.16 -2.66
CA LYS A 80 18.80 0.24 -1.38
C LYS A 80 18.50 1.68 -1.26
N GLU A 81 18.10 2.04 -0.08
CA GLU A 81 17.89 3.37 0.17
C GLU A 81 19.17 3.96 0.37
N ARG A 82 19.58 4.87 -0.39
CA ARG A 82 20.87 5.17 -0.27
C ARG A 82 21.25 6.48 -0.51
N GLU A 83 21.64 6.85 0.47
CA GLU A 83 22.51 7.85 0.44
C GLU A 83 23.60 7.47 -0.35
N SER A 84 23.84 6.25 -0.37
CA SER A 84 24.97 5.78 -1.11
C SER A 84 24.83 6.09 -2.55
N ASP A 85 23.69 6.44 -2.99
CA ASP A 85 23.57 6.80 -4.32
C ASP A 85 24.02 8.13 -4.52
N GLU A 86 24.30 8.77 -3.45
CA GLU A 86 24.70 10.02 -3.60
C GLU A 86 25.97 10.03 -4.24
N LEU A 87 26.18 10.92 -5.12
CA LEU A 87 27.43 11.13 -5.72
C LEU A 87 28.39 11.46 -4.66
N THR A 88 29.34 10.61 -4.50
CA THR A 88 30.37 10.83 -3.54
C THR A 88 31.58 11.24 -4.28
N ILE A 89 32.11 12.36 -3.95
CA ILE A 89 33.36 12.77 -4.54
C ILE A 89 34.41 12.45 -3.53
N SER A 90 35.33 11.70 -3.90
CA SER A 90 36.38 11.37 -2.98
C SER A 90 37.73 11.60 -3.63
#